data_d71a632ac3168a3290f4000bccabbdb1
#
_entry.id   d71a632ac3168a3290f4000bccabbdb1
#
_cell.length_a   1.000
_cell.length_b   1.000
_cell.length_c   1.000
_cell.angle_alpha   90.00
_cell.angle_beta   90.00
_cell.angle_gamma   90.00
#
_symmetry.space_group_name_H-M   'P 1'
#
loop_
_entity.id
_entity.type
_entity.pdbx_description
1 polymer ?
#
loop_
_entity_poly.entity_id
_entity_poly.type
_entity_poly.pdbx_seq_one_letter_code
_entity_poly.pdbx_strand_id
1 'polypeptide(L)'
;FMICNADEGDPGAFMNRRVLEGDPHSVVEGMTIAGYAVGSNQGYIYCRAEYPIAVKTLNIAIDQARAMGLLGKNILGSGFDFDLEVRMGAGAFVCGEETALMSSIEGNRGEPRPRPPFPAVKGLFGKPSNINNVETYANVPQIIINGPEWYSAFGTEKSKGTKTFALAGDVKHTGLIEVPFGLTLREIIYDVGGGIKDDKAFKAIQTGGPMGGCLPAEYLDLPVDYQELAKAGSIMGSGGLVVMAEDSCMVDIARFFMDFVQDESCGKCVPCRVGTRRILEILEGICEGRGKMEDLDTLEMLCEQIREDSLCGLGQGAPNPVVSTLKHFRSEYEAHIKEKRCPAKVCKALIRYEIIDGTCTGCTVCARNCPVNAISGERRQTHVIDPDVCVRCGICMQVCNFNAIVIN
;
A
#
# COMPACT_ATOMS: atom_id res chain seq x y z
N PHE A 1 -13.50 25.61 6.30
CA PHE A 1 -13.82 24.27 6.78
C PHE A 1 -12.58 23.54 7.24
N MET A 2 -12.73 22.73 8.30
CA MET A 2 -11.72 21.75 8.71
C MET A 2 -12.10 20.37 8.17
N ILE A 3 -11.13 19.63 7.61
CA ILE A 3 -11.40 18.32 7.04
C ILE A 3 -10.36 17.33 7.58
N CYS A 4 -10.84 16.22 8.14
CA CYS A 4 -10.01 15.08 8.48
C CYS A 4 -10.12 14.04 7.37
N ASN A 5 -8.99 13.77 6.73
CA ASN A 5 -8.86 12.68 5.78
C ASN A 5 -8.66 11.36 6.54
N ALA A 6 -9.73 10.59 6.65
CA ALA A 6 -9.76 9.25 7.22
C ALA A 6 -10.09 8.19 6.15
N ASP A 7 -9.82 8.51 4.87
CA ASP A 7 -9.92 7.58 3.76
C ASP A 7 -8.62 6.78 3.62
N GLU A 8 -8.54 5.66 4.31
CA GLU A 8 -7.38 4.78 4.35
C GLU A 8 -7.62 3.57 3.44
N GLY A 9 -7.27 3.72 2.16
CA GLY A 9 -7.56 2.73 1.13
C GLY A 9 -6.41 1.80 0.77
N ASP A 10 -5.20 2.01 1.32
CA ASP A 10 -4.01 1.22 1.02
C ASP A 10 -4.19 -0.25 1.45
N PRO A 11 -3.89 -1.24 0.58
CA PRO A 11 -3.86 -2.63 0.98
C PRO A 11 -2.90 -2.88 2.16
N GLY A 12 -3.42 -3.41 3.26
CA GLY A 12 -2.63 -3.68 4.47
C GLY A 12 -2.42 -2.49 5.41
N ALA A 13 -2.81 -1.27 5.05
CA ALA A 13 -2.75 -0.10 5.92
C ALA A 13 -3.99 0.00 6.83
N PHE A 14 -3.78 0.21 8.14
CA PHE A 14 -4.86 0.32 9.13
C PHE A 14 -4.50 1.22 10.32
N MET A 15 -3.56 2.16 10.15
CA MET A 15 -3.09 3.08 11.19
C MET A 15 -4.22 4.01 11.63
N ASN A 16 -4.83 4.71 10.70
CA ASN A 16 -5.91 5.67 10.96
C ASN A 16 -7.13 4.96 11.57
N ARG A 17 -7.47 3.79 11.06
CA ARG A 17 -8.54 2.95 11.59
C ARG A 17 -8.37 2.69 13.09
N ARG A 18 -7.15 2.35 13.53
CA ARG A 18 -6.88 2.03 14.94
C ARG A 18 -7.02 3.24 15.85
N VAL A 19 -6.58 4.40 15.40
CA VAL A 19 -6.81 5.66 16.16
C VAL A 19 -8.31 5.94 16.30
N LEU A 20 -9.06 5.87 15.20
CA LEU A 20 -10.49 6.15 15.19
C LEU A 20 -11.32 5.15 16.01
N GLU A 21 -10.89 3.88 16.06
CA GLU A 21 -11.55 2.83 16.85
C GLU A 21 -11.16 2.88 18.33
N GLY A 22 -9.90 3.24 18.64
CA GLY A 22 -9.35 3.17 19.99
C GLY A 22 -9.36 4.49 20.76
N ASP A 23 -9.09 5.62 20.09
CA ASP A 23 -9.07 6.96 20.68
C ASP A 23 -9.62 8.03 19.72
N PRO A 24 -10.94 7.99 19.41
CA PRO A 24 -11.56 8.99 18.54
C PRO A 24 -11.55 10.40 19.15
N HIS A 25 -11.48 10.53 20.49
CA HIS A 25 -11.45 11.80 21.17
C HIS A 25 -10.23 12.64 20.86
N SER A 26 -9.06 12.03 20.69
CA SER A 26 -7.83 12.74 20.29
C SER A 26 -8.00 13.47 18.95
N VAL A 27 -8.71 12.84 18.00
CA VAL A 27 -9.01 13.44 16.68
C VAL A 27 -10.02 14.56 16.80
N VAL A 28 -11.12 14.35 17.57
CA VAL A 28 -12.16 15.37 17.82
C VAL A 28 -11.54 16.61 18.48
N GLU A 29 -10.71 16.43 19.49
CA GLU A 29 -10.00 17.50 20.19
C GLU A 29 -9.02 18.21 19.24
N GLY A 30 -8.17 17.47 18.52
CA GLY A 30 -7.22 18.05 17.58
C GLY A 30 -7.88 18.86 16.47
N MET A 31 -9.01 18.41 15.94
CA MET A 31 -9.79 19.15 14.95
C MET A 31 -10.43 20.41 15.56
N THR A 32 -10.88 20.36 16.81
CA THR A 32 -11.45 21.51 17.51
C THR A 32 -10.39 22.58 17.75
N ILE A 33 -9.21 22.19 18.22
CA ILE A 33 -8.05 23.10 18.40
C ILE A 33 -7.66 23.72 17.05
N ALA A 34 -7.56 22.93 15.99
CA ALA A 34 -7.24 23.42 14.67
C ALA A 34 -8.33 24.37 14.12
N GLY A 35 -9.61 24.06 14.35
CA GLY A 35 -10.74 24.92 14.01
C GLY A 35 -10.66 26.29 14.68
N TYR A 36 -10.33 26.30 15.97
CA TYR A 36 -10.08 27.53 16.73
C TYR A 36 -8.94 28.36 16.16
N ALA A 37 -7.81 27.68 15.88
CA ALA A 37 -6.60 28.35 15.38
C ALA A 37 -6.79 29.03 14.01
N VAL A 38 -7.61 28.46 13.12
CA VAL A 38 -7.85 29.03 11.77
C VAL A 38 -9.19 29.78 11.65
N GLY A 39 -10.00 29.84 12.72
CA GLY A 39 -11.30 30.53 12.72
C GLY A 39 -12.38 29.77 11.92
N SER A 40 -12.33 28.46 11.85
CA SER A 40 -13.36 27.64 11.23
C SER A 40 -14.45 27.30 12.23
N ASN A 41 -15.70 27.23 11.78
CA ASN A 41 -16.85 26.86 12.61
C ASN A 41 -17.46 25.49 12.27
N GLN A 42 -16.92 24.80 11.26
CA GLN A 42 -17.42 23.50 10.81
C GLN A 42 -16.29 22.60 10.36
N GLY A 43 -16.33 21.33 10.82
CA GLY A 43 -15.41 20.30 10.36
C GLY A 43 -16.12 19.05 9.87
N TYR A 44 -15.44 18.30 9.01
CA TYR A 44 -15.88 17.02 8.45
C TYR A 44 -14.82 15.97 8.65
N ILE A 45 -15.21 14.79 9.13
CA ILE A 45 -14.36 13.61 9.17
C ILE A 45 -14.82 12.68 8.05
N TYR A 46 -14.02 12.56 6.99
CA TYR A 46 -14.31 11.69 5.87
C TYR A 46 -13.74 10.30 6.13
N CYS A 47 -14.61 9.37 6.52
CA CYS A 47 -14.26 8.01 6.91
C CYS A 47 -14.84 6.99 5.93
N ARG A 48 -14.13 5.94 5.66
CA ARG A 48 -14.60 4.84 4.80
C ARG A 48 -15.80 4.12 5.43
N ALA A 49 -16.81 3.80 4.62
CA ALA A 49 -17.97 2.99 5.05
C ALA A 49 -17.56 1.58 5.49
N GLU A 50 -16.43 1.07 5.01
CA GLU A 50 -15.86 -0.24 5.38
C GLU A 50 -15.27 -0.27 6.80
N TYR A 51 -15.24 0.90 7.49
CA TYR A 51 -14.82 1.02 8.89
C TYR A 51 -16.02 1.29 9.82
N PRO A 52 -17.02 0.39 9.91
CA PRO A 52 -18.26 0.66 10.64
C PRO A 52 -18.03 0.90 12.15
N ILE A 53 -16.99 0.27 12.73
CA ILE A 53 -16.64 0.50 14.14
C ILE A 53 -16.09 1.92 14.31
N ALA A 54 -15.18 2.36 13.45
CA ALA A 54 -14.63 3.71 13.48
C ALA A 54 -15.72 4.78 13.32
N VAL A 55 -16.66 4.60 12.38
CA VAL A 55 -17.81 5.49 12.20
C VAL A 55 -18.66 5.55 13.48
N LYS A 56 -18.92 4.40 14.09
CA LYS A 56 -19.71 4.33 15.34
C LYS A 56 -18.99 5.03 16.50
N THR A 57 -17.71 4.77 16.73
CA THR A 57 -16.93 5.36 17.82
C THR A 57 -16.76 6.86 17.65
N LEU A 58 -16.53 7.34 16.41
CA LEU A 58 -16.50 8.77 16.09
C LEU A 58 -17.82 9.47 16.43
N ASN A 59 -18.97 8.91 16.03
CA ASN A 59 -20.27 9.51 16.36
C ASN A 59 -20.51 9.56 17.87
N ILE A 60 -20.15 8.50 18.61
CA ILE A 60 -20.22 8.49 20.09
C ILE A 60 -19.35 9.61 20.68
N ALA A 61 -18.09 9.74 20.21
CA ALA A 61 -17.16 10.77 20.70
C ALA A 61 -17.66 12.19 20.41
N ILE A 62 -18.20 12.44 19.23
CA ILE A 62 -18.79 13.73 18.84
C ILE A 62 -19.98 14.05 19.72
N ASP A 63 -20.89 13.10 19.93
CA ASP A 63 -22.08 13.31 20.78
C ASP A 63 -21.70 13.56 22.26
N GLN A 64 -20.71 12.87 22.78
CA GLN A 64 -20.15 13.09 24.10
C GLN A 64 -19.53 14.50 24.22
N ALA A 65 -18.74 14.92 23.23
CA ALA A 65 -18.13 16.23 23.20
C ALA A 65 -19.18 17.36 23.12
N ARG A 66 -20.28 17.17 22.37
CA ARG A 66 -21.42 18.08 22.34
C ARG A 66 -22.12 18.16 23.71
N ALA A 67 -22.37 17.02 24.34
CA ALA A 67 -23.01 16.96 25.66
C ALA A 67 -22.19 17.67 26.75
N MET A 68 -20.85 17.66 26.60
CA MET A 68 -19.93 18.35 27.52
C MET A 68 -19.68 19.82 27.16
N GLY A 69 -20.32 20.37 26.11
CA GLY A 69 -20.09 21.74 25.66
C GLY A 69 -18.70 21.98 25.02
N LEU A 70 -18.06 20.92 24.55
CA LEU A 70 -16.77 20.96 23.86
C LEU A 70 -16.90 21.01 22.33
N LEU A 71 -18.13 20.83 21.83
CA LEU A 71 -18.54 21.05 20.44
C LEU A 71 -19.87 21.79 20.41
N GLY A 72 -20.19 22.44 19.29
CA GLY A 72 -21.39 23.20 19.06
C GLY A 72 -21.21 24.71 19.25
N LYS A 73 -22.09 25.34 20.01
CA LYS A 73 -22.12 26.80 20.21
C LYS A 73 -21.41 27.22 21.48
N ASN A 74 -20.70 28.35 21.41
CA ASN A 74 -20.07 29.01 22.55
C ASN A 74 -19.25 28.06 23.43
N ILE A 75 -18.36 27.31 22.81
CA ILE A 75 -17.53 26.27 23.45
C ILE A 75 -16.82 26.87 24.66
N LEU A 76 -16.98 26.26 25.84
CA LEU A 76 -16.40 26.69 27.13
C LEU A 76 -16.69 28.18 27.48
N GLY A 77 -17.76 28.76 26.96
CA GLY A 77 -18.09 30.18 27.18
C GLY A 77 -17.18 31.19 26.46
N SER A 78 -16.39 30.74 25.51
CA SER A 78 -15.37 31.56 24.81
C SER A 78 -15.91 32.38 23.64
N GLY A 79 -17.17 32.18 23.24
CA GLY A 79 -17.73 32.75 22.01
C GLY A 79 -17.34 32.00 20.73
N PHE A 80 -16.56 30.94 20.83
CA PHE A 80 -16.18 30.11 19.70
C PHE A 80 -17.26 29.04 19.43
N ASP A 81 -17.63 28.94 18.15
CA ASP A 81 -18.54 27.92 17.63
C ASP A 81 -17.80 26.96 16.76
N PHE A 82 -17.89 25.67 16.99
CA PHE A 82 -17.33 24.64 16.10
C PHE A 82 -18.09 23.33 16.25
N ASP A 83 -18.45 22.71 15.13
CA ASP A 83 -19.09 21.39 15.16
C ASP A 83 -18.49 20.45 14.13
N LEU A 84 -18.65 19.16 14.35
CA LEU A 84 -18.11 18.08 13.53
C LEU A 84 -19.20 17.19 12.97
N GLU A 85 -19.00 16.72 11.75
CA GLU A 85 -19.87 15.74 11.08
C GLU A 85 -19.03 14.65 10.43
N VAL A 86 -19.45 13.37 10.60
CA VAL A 86 -18.84 12.24 9.89
C VAL A 86 -19.49 12.11 8.52
N ARG A 87 -18.68 12.10 7.48
CA ARG A 87 -19.05 11.78 6.09
C ARG A 87 -18.47 10.44 5.71
N MET A 88 -19.33 9.54 5.24
CA MET A 88 -18.91 8.21 4.83
C MET A 88 -18.53 8.19 3.35
N GLY A 89 -17.32 7.72 3.06
CA GLY A 89 -16.86 7.41 1.70
C GLY A 89 -17.34 6.04 1.25
N ALA A 90 -17.53 5.87 -0.07
CA ALA A 90 -17.98 4.62 -0.67
C ALA A 90 -16.81 3.66 -1.05
N GLY A 91 -15.65 3.80 -0.42
CA GLY A 91 -14.52 2.87 -0.55
C GLY A 91 -13.55 3.13 -1.70
N ALA A 92 -13.73 4.18 -2.49
CA ALA A 92 -12.79 4.49 -3.58
C ALA A 92 -11.49 5.10 -3.03
N PHE A 93 -10.35 4.44 -3.28
CA PHE A 93 -9.02 4.89 -2.86
C PHE A 93 -8.69 6.31 -3.34
N VAL A 94 -9.15 6.69 -4.54
CA VAL A 94 -8.96 8.04 -5.07
C VAL A 94 -9.56 9.13 -4.19
N CYS A 95 -10.55 8.81 -3.34
CA CYS A 95 -11.13 9.76 -2.38
C CYS A 95 -10.19 10.14 -1.24
N GLY A 96 -9.04 9.47 -1.10
CA GLY A 96 -7.91 9.93 -0.27
C GLY A 96 -7.17 11.14 -0.86
N GLU A 97 -7.34 11.46 -2.14
CA GLU A 97 -6.85 12.70 -2.73
C GLU A 97 -7.72 13.88 -2.29
N GLU A 98 -7.08 14.96 -1.84
CA GLU A 98 -7.76 16.06 -1.13
C GLU A 98 -8.94 16.66 -1.90
N THR A 99 -8.82 16.87 -3.21
CA THR A 99 -9.86 17.50 -4.02
C THR A 99 -10.96 16.49 -4.42
N ALA A 100 -10.63 15.22 -4.59
CA ALA A 100 -11.58 14.15 -4.80
C ALA A 100 -12.43 13.91 -3.55
N LEU A 101 -11.81 13.93 -2.36
CA LEU A 101 -12.49 13.85 -1.08
C LEU A 101 -13.51 14.98 -0.91
N MET A 102 -13.12 16.22 -1.19
CA MET A 102 -14.04 17.36 -1.14
C MET A 102 -15.19 17.23 -2.14
N SER A 103 -14.91 16.76 -3.38
CA SER A 103 -15.96 16.50 -4.36
C SER A 103 -16.97 15.47 -3.85
N SER A 104 -16.50 14.43 -3.18
CA SER A 104 -17.36 13.40 -2.57
C SER A 104 -18.22 13.98 -1.43
N ILE A 105 -17.65 14.80 -0.53
CA ILE A 105 -18.43 15.48 0.54
C ILE A 105 -19.51 16.37 -0.06
N GLU A 106 -19.26 17.02 -1.19
CA GLU A 106 -20.21 17.86 -1.92
C GLU A 106 -21.34 17.07 -2.62
N GLY A 107 -21.29 15.72 -2.56
CA GLY A 107 -22.28 14.85 -3.20
C GLY A 107 -22.00 14.61 -4.69
N ASN A 108 -20.83 14.99 -5.17
CA ASN A 108 -20.38 14.74 -6.54
C ASN A 108 -19.54 13.45 -6.59
N ARG A 109 -19.24 13.00 -7.83
CA ARG A 109 -18.28 11.92 -8.02
C ARG A 109 -16.93 12.30 -7.43
N GLY A 110 -16.28 11.38 -6.70
CA GLY A 110 -14.96 11.55 -6.12
C GLY A 110 -13.87 11.62 -7.20
N GLU A 111 -13.76 12.76 -7.84
CA GLU A 111 -12.78 13.03 -8.89
C GLU A 111 -11.91 14.23 -8.52
N PRO A 112 -10.58 14.16 -8.75
CA PRO A 112 -9.68 15.27 -8.51
C PRO A 112 -10.00 16.51 -9.33
N ARG A 113 -9.71 17.69 -8.75
CA ARG A 113 -9.79 18.98 -9.41
C ARG A 113 -8.38 19.50 -9.74
N PRO A 114 -8.21 20.26 -10.85
CA PRO A 114 -6.95 20.96 -11.11
C PRO A 114 -6.58 21.93 -10.00
N ARG A 115 -5.28 22.02 -9.70
CA ARG A 115 -4.71 23.02 -8.81
C ARG A 115 -3.70 23.87 -9.60
N PRO A 116 -3.66 25.19 -9.47
CA PRO A 116 -4.48 26.08 -8.63
C PRO A 116 -5.95 26.20 -9.09
N PRO A 117 -6.91 26.62 -8.24
CA PRO A 117 -6.70 27.09 -6.87
C PRO A 117 -6.50 25.93 -5.86
N PHE A 118 -5.65 26.16 -4.86
CA PHE A 118 -5.46 25.20 -3.77
C PHE A 118 -6.62 25.25 -2.76
N PRO A 119 -6.89 24.17 -2.01
CA PRO A 119 -7.99 24.09 -1.04
C PRO A 119 -8.01 25.22 0.00
N ALA A 120 -6.84 25.69 0.43
CA ALA A 120 -6.73 26.83 1.35
C ALA A 120 -7.32 28.13 0.78
N VAL A 121 -7.45 28.24 -0.54
CA VAL A 121 -8.06 29.39 -1.24
C VAL A 121 -9.50 29.08 -1.64
N LYS A 122 -9.73 27.92 -2.27
CA LYS A 122 -11.04 27.50 -2.79
C LYS A 122 -11.17 25.97 -2.70
N GLY A 123 -11.62 25.49 -1.55
CA GLY A 123 -11.81 24.07 -1.25
C GLY A 123 -13.29 23.67 -1.23
N LEU A 124 -13.73 23.06 -0.13
CA LEU A 124 -15.06 22.52 0.07
C LEU A 124 -16.13 23.62 -0.07
N PHE A 125 -17.16 23.33 -0.86
CA PHE A 125 -18.25 24.28 -1.19
C PHE A 125 -17.73 25.65 -1.69
N GLY A 126 -16.55 25.66 -2.32
CA GLY A 126 -15.92 26.88 -2.82
C GLY A 126 -15.36 27.81 -1.74
N LYS A 127 -15.21 27.37 -0.51
CA LYS A 127 -14.67 28.13 0.63
C LYS A 127 -13.26 27.64 0.99
N PRO A 128 -12.46 28.47 1.68
CA PRO A 128 -11.17 28.05 2.21
C PRO A 128 -11.33 26.80 3.09
N SER A 129 -10.45 25.81 2.88
CA SER A 129 -10.50 24.54 3.59
C SER A 129 -9.10 24.07 3.96
N ASN A 130 -8.96 23.62 5.20
CA ASN A 130 -7.75 22.96 5.70
C ASN A 130 -8.04 21.46 5.81
N ILE A 131 -7.17 20.64 5.21
CA ILE A 131 -7.29 19.18 5.24
C ILE A 131 -6.03 18.56 5.82
N ASN A 132 -6.19 17.65 6.77
CA ASN A 132 -5.11 16.87 7.36
C ASN A 132 -5.54 15.42 7.60
N ASN A 133 -4.57 14.54 7.79
CA ASN A 133 -4.79 13.14 8.10
C ASN A 133 -5.18 12.93 9.58
N VAL A 134 -5.76 11.78 9.89
CA VAL A 134 -6.14 11.35 11.25
C VAL A 134 -4.95 11.43 12.22
N GLU A 135 -3.80 10.88 11.83
CA GLU A 135 -2.59 10.86 12.66
C GLU A 135 -2.12 12.28 13.00
N THR A 136 -2.21 13.21 12.03
CA THR A 136 -1.87 14.62 12.26
C THR A 136 -2.76 15.24 13.34
N TYR A 137 -4.09 15.08 13.24
CA TYR A 137 -5.00 15.63 14.24
C TYR A 137 -4.84 14.98 15.61
N ALA A 138 -4.62 13.66 15.67
CA ALA A 138 -4.42 12.94 16.93
C ALA A 138 -3.16 13.37 17.69
N ASN A 139 -2.14 13.88 17.00
CA ASN A 139 -0.94 14.41 17.64
C ASN A 139 -1.11 15.81 18.25
N VAL A 140 -2.05 16.61 17.74
CA VAL A 140 -2.22 18.02 18.16
C VAL A 140 -2.45 18.17 19.66
N PRO A 141 -3.37 17.44 20.33
CA PRO A 141 -3.60 17.57 21.76
C PRO A 141 -2.32 17.31 22.58
N GLN A 142 -1.56 16.28 22.26
CA GLN A 142 -0.35 15.92 22.96
C GLN A 142 0.76 16.98 22.80
N ILE A 143 0.86 17.59 21.61
CA ILE A 143 1.80 18.70 21.37
C ILE A 143 1.43 19.92 22.20
N ILE A 144 0.14 20.25 22.31
CA ILE A 144 -0.32 21.38 23.11
C ILE A 144 -0.06 21.16 24.61
N ILE A 145 -0.31 19.94 25.09
CA ILE A 145 -0.13 19.61 26.52
C ILE A 145 1.35 19.57 26.91
N ASN A 146 2.21 18.94 26.10
CA ASN A 146 3.60 18.67 26.44
C ASN A 146 4.58 19.73 25.90
N GLY A 147 4.14 20.59 24.99
CA GLY A 147 4.94 21.60 24.34
C GLY A 147 5.65 21.13 23.05
N PRO A 148 6.01 22.07 22.17
CA PRO A 148 6.63 21.75 20.89
C PRO A 148 8.03 21.14 21.04
N GLU A 149 8.77 21.48 22.09
CA GLU A 149 10.09 20.93 22.38
C GLU A 149 10.03 19.43 22.68
N TRP A 150 8.98 18.99 23.37
CA TRP A 150 8.74 17.56 23.62
C TRP A 150 8.58 16.80 22.32
N TYR A 151 7.74 17.28 21.41
CA TYR A 151 7.50 16.62 20.13
C TYR A 151 8.74 16.65 19.22
N SER A 152 9.43 17.79 19.18
CA SER A 152 10.62 17.97 18.36
C SER A 152 11.87 17.27 18.86
N ALA A 153 11.85 16.73 20.09
CA ALA A 153 12.91 15.86 20.62
C ALA A 153 12.99 14.52 19.91
N PHE A 154 11.89 14.07 19.30
CA PHE A 154 11.85 12.87 18.47
C PHE A 154 12.03 13.20 17.00
N GLY A 155 12.58 12.23 16.24
CA GLY A 155 12.70 12.34 14.80
C GLY A 155 14.02 12.95 14.32
N THR A 156 14.03 13.31 13.02
CA THR A 156 15.18 13.90 12.33
C THR A 156 15.16 15.44 12.40
N GLU A 157 16.15 16.09 11.82
CA GLU A 157 16.15 17.56 11.71
C GLU A 157 14.92 18.09 10.97
N LYS A 158 14.46 17.40 9.93
CA LYS A 158 13.39 17.84 9.02
C LYS A 158 12.05 17.16 9.24
N SER A 159 12.04 15.95 9.79
CA SER A 159 10.83 15.18 10.11
C SER A 159 10.78 14.95 11.61
N LYS A 160 10.00 15.79 12.31
CA LYS A 160 9.87 15.74 13.77
C LYS A 160 8.75 14.79 14.20
N GLY A 161 8.90 14.25 15.42
CA GLY A 161 7.94 13.38 16.04
C GLY A 161 8.10 11.91 15.67
N THR A 162 6.99 11.20 15.76
CA THR A 162 6.86 9.77 15.47
C THR A 162 6.02 9.53 14.22
N LYS A 163 6.07 8.31 13.70
CA LYS A 163 5.21 7.84 12.62
C LYS A 163 4.70 6.43 12.91
N THR A 164 3.42 6.24 12.70
CA THR A 164 2.81 4.90 12.75
C THR A 164 2.96 4.20 11.40
N PHE A 165 3.36 2.92 11.45
CA PHE A 165 3.48 2.07 10.28
C PHE A 165 2.67 0.79 10.42
N ALA A 166 2.04 0.36 9.33
CA ALA A 166 1.52 -0.98 9.17
C ALA A 166 2.62 -1.85 8.55
N LEU A 167 3.27 -2.66 9.38
CA LEU A 167 4.32 -3.60 8.99
C LEU A 167 3.69 -4.93 8.59
N ALA A 168 3.87 -5.33 7.33
CA ALA A 168 3.26 -6.50 6.72
C ALA A 168 4.22 -7.25 5.80
N GLY A 169 3.76 -8.34 5.19
CA GLY A 169 4.53 -9.18 4.27
C GLY A 169 5.33 -10.27 4.98
N ASP A 170 6.54 -10.54 4.50
CA ASP A 170 7.40 -11.64 4.95
C ASP A 170 8.22 -11.28 6.20
N VAL A 171 7.63 -10.65 7.18
CA VAL A 171 8.23 -10.31 8.49
C VAL A 171 7.63 -11.20 9.58
N LYS A 172 8.42 -11.55 10.61
CA LYS A 172 7.96 -12.45 11.69
C LYS A 172 6.80 -11.86 12.50
N HIS A 173 6.88 -10.58 12.83
CA HIS A 173 5.86 -9.87 13.60
C HIS A 173 5.20 -8.81 12.73
N THR A 174 4.04 -9.15 12.18
CA THR A 174 3.19 -8.20 11.43
C THR A 174 2.32 -7.41 12.40
N GLY A 175 2.04 -6.15 12.09
CA GLY A 175 1.16 -5.35 12.91
C GLY A 175 1.37 -3.85 12.76
N LEU A 176 0.78 -3.10 13.70
CA LEU A 176 0.97 -1.66 13.79
C LEU A 176 2.12 -1.36 14.75
N ILE A 177 3.02 -0.51 14.29
CA ILE A 177 4.15 -0.02 15.09
C ILE A 177 4.17 1.50 15.07
N GLU A 178 4.65 2.12 16.13
CA GLU A 178 4.94 3.54 16.20
C GLU A 178 6.42 3.72 16.53
N VAL A 179 7.12 4.48 15.69
CA VAL A 179 8.56 4.70 15.81
C VAL A 179 8.91 6.16 15.56
N PRO A 180 9.98 6.70 16.18
CA PRO A 180 10.48 8.03 15.82
C PRO A 180 10.97 8.05 14.37
N PHE A 181 10.77 9.18 13.67
CA PHE A 181 11.42 9.36 12.38
C PHE A 181 12.92 9.19 12.51
N GLY A 182 13.54 8.61 11.49
CA GLY A 182 14.99 8.41 11.42
C GLY A 182 15.46 7.03 11.85
N LEU A 183 14.61 6.14 12.41
CA LEU A 183 14.94 4.73 12.47
C LEU A 183 15.22 4.21 11.07
N THR A 184 16.19 3.30 10.95
CA THR A 184 16.51 2.67 9.67
C THR A 184 15.48 1.58 9.32
N LEU A 185 15.35 1.29 8.04
CA LEU A 185 14.53 0.15 7.60
C LEU A 185 15.01 -1.16 8.24
N ARG A 186 16.32 -1.30 8.48
CA ARG A 186 16.92 -2.45 9.17
C ARG A 186 16.38 -2.60 10.59
N GLU A 187 16.45 -1.54 11.39
CA GLU A 187 15.94 -1.55 12.77
C GLU A 187 14.44 -1.88 12.80
N ILE A 188 13.66 -1.30 11.88
CA ILE A 188 12.21 -1.60 11.79
C ILE A 188 11.96 -3.06 11.46
N ILE A 189 12.67 -3.64 10.48
CA ILE A 189 12.43 -5.02 10.03
C ILE A 189 12.96 -6.04 11.04
N TYR A 190 14.18 -5.84 11.57
CA TYR A 190 14.85 -6.87 12.36
C TYR A 190 14.65 -6.70 13.86
N ASP A 191 14.75 -5.48 14.41
CA ASP A 191 14.65 -5.25 15.84
C ASP A 191 13.17 -5.17 16.29
N VAL A 192 12.33 -4.48 15.51
CA VAL A 192 10.90 -4.36 15.81
C VAL A 192 10.11 -5.52 15.21
N GLY A 193 10.31 -5.82 13.93
CA GLY A 193 9.61 -6.87 13.18
C GLY A 193 10.13 -8.29 13.44
N GLY A 194 11.25 -8.46 14.17
CA GLY A 194 11.82 -9.76 14.51
C GLY A 194 12.52 -10.48 13.36
N GLY A 195 12.76 -9.79 12.23
CA GLY A 195 13.40 -10.34 11.04
C GLY A 195 12.44 -11.01 10.07
N ILE A 196 13.01 -11.66 9.06
CA ILE A 196 12.26 -12.26 7.95
C ILE A 196 11.63 -13.59 8.39
N LYS A 197 10.39 -13.81 7.95
CA LYS A 197 9.64 -15.03 8.20
C LYS A 197 10.39 -16.26 7.69
N ASP A 198 10.34 -17.35 8.44
CA ASP A 198 11.00 -18.62 8.12
C ASP A 198 12.53 -18.50 7.94
N ASP A 199 13.14 -17.45 8.53
CA ASP A 199 14.58 -17.13 8.43
C ASP A 199 15.12 -17.02 6.99
N LYS A 200 14.25 -16.69 6.03
CA LYS A 200 14.63 -16.44 4.64
C LYS A 200 15.46 -15.17 4.51
N ALA A 201 16.15 -15.04 3.37
CA ALA A 201 16.86 -13.81 3.07
C ALA A 201 15.89 -12.66 2.73
N PHE A 202 16.21 -11.45 3.20
CA PHE A 202 15.51 -10.24 2.79
C PHE A 202 15.76 -9.94 1.31
N LYS A 203 14.72 -9.57 0.59
CA LYS A 203 14.81 -9.18 -0.82
C LYS A 203 14.55 -7.71 -1.04
N ALA A 204 13.40 -7.24 -0.60
CA ALA A 204 12.99 -5.85 -0.76
C ALA A 204 11.95 -5.44 0.29
N ILE A 205 11.72 -4.14 0.38
CA ILE A 205 10.60 -3.56 1.11
C ILE A 205 9.88 -2.56 0.22
N GLN A 206 8.56 -2.66 0.13
CA GLN A 206 7.69 -1.62 -0.43
C GLN A 206 7.36 -0.62 0.66
N THR A 207 7.62 0.66 0.43
CA THR A 207 7.24 1.74 1.35
C THR A 207 6.23 2.67 0.69
N GLY A 208 5.31 3.22 1.47
CA GLY A 208 4.36 4.22 0.99
C GLY A 208 3.13 3.68 0.25
N GLY A 209 2.81 2.39 0.43
CA GLY A 209 1.65 1.76 -0.19
C GLY A 209 1.79 1.53 -1.70
N PRO A 210 0.67 1.34 -2.44
CA PRO A 210 0.69 0.93 -3.85
C PRO A 210 1.36 1.92 -4.81
N MET A 211 1.54 3.17 -4.37
CA MET A 211 2.18 4.23 -5.16
C MET A 211 3.62 4.51 -4.72
N GLY A 212 4.15 3.70 -3.82
CA GLY A 212 5.54 3.81 -3.36
C GLY A 212 6.51 2.97 -4.18
N GLY A 213 7.77 2.89 -3.74
CA GLY A 213 8.82 2.15 -4.41
C GLY A 213 9.26 0.91 -3.65
N CYS A 214 9.74 -0.10 -4.38
CA CYS A 214 10.40 -1.28 -3.84
C CYS A 214 11.90 -1.00 -3.66
N LEU A 215 12.37 -1.07 -2.42
CA LEU A 215 13.77 -0.79 -2.06
C LEU A 215 14.50 -2.11 -1.72
N PRO A 216 15.61 -2.44 -2.39
CA PRO A 216 16.39 -3.64 -2.12
C PRO A 216 17.29 -3.51 -0.87
N ALA A 217 18.06 -4.57 -0.58
CA ALA A 217 18.88 -4.69 0.62
C ALA A 217 19.91 -3.56 0.82
N GLU A 218 20.36 -2.92 -0.24
CA GLU A 218 21.28 -1.78 -0.18
C GLU A 218 20.71 -0.55 0.54
N TYR A 219 19.36 -0.48 0.67
CA TYR A 219 18.66 0.58 1.37
C TYR A 219 18.26 0.22 2.81
N LEU A 220 18.66 -0.93 3.32
CA LEU A 220 18.29 -1.34 4.69
C LEU A 220 18.73 -0.32 5.75
N ASP A 221 19.85 0.35 5.55
CA ASP A 221 20.37 1.35 6.48
C ASP A 221 19.88 2.78 6.18
N LEU A 222 18.89 2.91 5.25
CA LEU A 222 18.23 4.18 4.98
C LEU A 222 17.35 4.58 6.17
N PRO A 223 17.52 5.78 6.73
CA PRO A 223 16.61 6.30 7.74
C PRO A 223 15.23 6.57 7.15
N VAL A 224 14.19 6.16 7.86
CA VAL A 224 12.81 6.36 7.43
C VAL A 224 12.42 7.81 7.70
N ASP A 225 12.52 8.61 6.63
CA ASP A 225 12.25 10.04 6.60
C ASP A 225 11.65 10.40 5.23
N TYR A 226 10.79 11.42 5.18
CA TYR A 226 10.13 11.84 3.93
C TYR A 226 11.11 12.13 2.80
N GLN A 227 12.22 12.81 3.12
CA GLN A 227 13.20 13.21 2.10
C GLN A 227 14.09 12.06 1.69
N GLU A 228 14.52 11.23 2.64
CA GLU A 228 15.42 10.12 2.35
C GLU A 228 14.71 9.05 1.52
N LEU A 229 13.45 8.72 1.84
CA LEU A 229 12.64 7.81 1.01
C LEU A 229 12.42 8.39 -0.40
N ALA A 230 12.15 9.69 -0.52
CA ALA A 230 11.99 10.34 -1.84
C ALA A 230 13.28 10.28 -2.68
N LYS A 231 14.46 10.51 -2.08
CA LYS A 231 15.77 10.37 -2.76
C LYS A 231 16.02 8.95 -3.22
N ALA A 232 15.56 7.95 -2.46
CA ALA A 232 15.66 6.54 -2.83
C ALA A 232 14.68 6.11 -3.94
N GLY A 233 13.80 7.01 -4.39
CA GLY A 233 12.79 6.72 -5.42
C GLY A 233 11.53 6.05 -4.88
N SER A 234 11.27 6.22 -3.57
CA SER A 234 10.05 5.77 -2.91
C SER A 234 9.34 6.93 -2.22
N ILE A 235 8.31 6.65 -1.44
CA ILE A 235 7.59 7.64 -0.65
C ILE A 235 7.27 7.10 0.75
N MET A 236 6.96 8.00 1.67
CA MET A 236 6.43 7.66 3.00
C MET A 236 4.99 7.14 2.91
N GLY A 237 4.18 7.76 2.07
CA GLY A 237 2.75 7.50 1.98
C GLY A 237 2.03 7.65 3.33
N SER A 238 1.04 6.81 3.55
CA SER A 238 0.32 6.74 4.83
C SER A 238 1.10 5.96 5.91
N GLY A 239 2.11 5.19 5.54
CA GLY A 239 2.92 4.37 6.46
C GLY A 239 2.77 2.86 6.23
N GLY A 240 2.35 2.44 5.04
CA GLY A 240 2.40 1.02 4.65
C GLY A 240 3.85 0.56 4.41
N LEU A 241 4.24 -0.53 5.05
CA LEU A 241 5.53 -1.20 4.87
C LEU A 241 5.28 -2.68 4.57
N VAL A 242 5.63 -3.12 3.36
CA VAL A 242 5.46 -4.52 2.94
C VAL A 242 6.83 -5.13 2.69
N VAL A 243 7.24 -6.04 3.55
CA VAL A 243 8.52 -6.75 3.47
C VAL A 243 8.39 -7.95 2.54
N MET A 244 9.39 -8.17 1.70
CA MET A 244 9.46 -9.26 0.73
C MET A 244 10.73 -10.09 0.95
N ALA A 245 10.56 -11.42 1.00
CA ALA A 245 11.64 -12.38 1.10
C ALA A 245 12.18 -12.79 -0.28
N GLU A 246 13.25 -13.56 -0.30
CA GLU A 246 13.97 -14.02 -1.51
C GLU A 246 13.10 -14.78 -2.53
N ASP A 247 12.02 -15.39 -2.08
CA ASP A 247 11.04 -16.12 -2.90
C ASP A 247 9.88 -15.25 -3.43
N SER A 248 9.92 -13.93 -3.24
CA SER A 248 8.99 -12.99 -3.86
C SER A 248 9.41 -12.67 -5.30
N CYS A 249 8.48 -12.70 -6.24
CA CYS A 249 8.73 -12.31 -7.64
C CYS A 249 8.49 -10.81 -7.82
N MET A 250 9.53 -10.05 -8.16
CA MET A 250 9.41 -8.59 -8.25
C MET A 250 8.58 -8.13 -9.46
N VAL A 251 8.47 -8.96 -10.50
CA VAL A 251 7.60 -8.70 -11.66
C VAL A 251 6.12 -8.87 -11.26
N ASP A 252 5.81 -9.92 -10.50
CA ASP A 252 4.46 -10.16 -10.00
C ASP A 252 4.04 -9.13 -8.94
N ILE A 253 4.98 -8.68 -8.10
CA ILE A 253 4.75 -7.57 -7.15
C ILE A 253 4.41 -6.27 -7.90
N ALA A 254 5.16 -5.93 -8.96
CA ALA A 254 4.84 -4.76 -9.79
C ALA A 254 3.46 -4.89 -10.46
N ARG A 255 3.13 -6.09 -10.96
CA ARG A 255 1.81 -6.41 -11.52
C ARG A 255 0.70 -6.22 -10.49
N PHE A 256 0.87 -6.75 -9.28
CA PHE A 256 -0.10 -6.66 -8.18
C PHE A 256 -0.42 -5.21 -7.82
N PHE A 257 0.59 -4.37 -7.64
CA PHE A 257 0.36 -2.96 -7.32
C PHE A 257 -0.26 -2.19 -8.49
N MET A 258 0.13 -2.52 -9.73
CA MET A 258 -0.46 -1.89 -10.90
C MET A 258 -1.93 -2.29 -11.11
N ASP A 259 -2.29 -3.54 -10.84
CA ASP A 259 -3.66 -4.05 -10.87
C ASP A 259 -4.54 -3.26 -9.90
N PHE A 260 -4.09 -3.12 -8.65
CA PHE A 260 -4.77 -2.29 -7.65
C PHE A 260 -4.95 -0.84 -8.10
N VAL A 261 -3.88 -0.19 -8.59
CA VAL A 261 -3.96 1.22 -8.99
C VAL A 261 -4.85 1.42 -10.22
N GLN A 262 -4.85 0.47 -11.15
CA GLN A 262 -5.71 0.49 -12.33
C GLN A 262 -7.19 0.41 -11.93
N ASP A 263 -7.54 -0.49 -11.01
CA ASP A 263 -8.91 -0.65 -10.51
C ASP A 263 -9.37 0.58 -9.72
N GLU A 264 -8.48 1.24 -8.98
CA GLU A 264 -8.77 2.43 -8.19
C GLU A 264 -8.71 3.75 -8.98
N SER A 265 -8.37 3.70 -10.25
CA SER A 265 -8.37 4.90 -11.11
C SER A 265 -9.77 5.46 -11.27
N CYS A 266 -9.96 6.77 -10.98
CA CYS A 266 -11.25 7.43 -11.21
C CYS A 266 -11.62 7.54 -12.69
N GLY A 267 -10.68 7.28 -13.61
CA GLY A 267 -10.89 7.31 -15.05
C GLY A 267 -10.94 8.69 -15.68
N LYS A 268 -10.71 9.78 -14.93
CA LYS A 268 -10.84 11.16 -15.43
C LYS A 268 -9.78 11.52 -16.45
N CYS A 269 -8.50 11.35 -16.15
CA CYS A 269 -7.42 11.69 -17.08
C CYS A 269 -6.97 10.47 -17.89
N VAL A 270 -6.68 10.71 -19.19
CA VAL A 270 -6.30 9.65 -20.13
C VAL A 270 -5.00 8.95 -19.75
N PRO A 271 -3.91 9.64 -19.33
CA PRO A 271 -2.66 8.99 -18.99
C PRO A 271 -2.83 7.93 -17.88
N CYS A 272 -3.55 8.25 -16.80
CA CYS A 272 -3.85 7.29 -15.74
C CYS A 272 -4.76 6.16 -16.26
N ARG A 273 -5.97 6.49 -16.79
CA ARG A 273 -6.98 5.50 -17.20
C ARG A 273 -6.47 4.47 -18.21
N VAL A 274 -5.80 4.95 -19.27
CA VAL A 274 -5.34 4.10 -20.37
C VAL A 274 -3.94 3.56 -20.09
N GLY A 275 -3.06 4.40 -19.56
CA GLY A 275 -1.66 4.04 -19.33
C GLY A 275 -1.48 2.97 -18.28
N THR A 276 -2.18 3.07 -17.13
CA THR A 276 -2.10 2.03 -16.06
C THR A 276 -2.61 0.69 -16.58
N ARG A 277 -3.70 0.69 -17.36
CA ARG A 277 -4.21 -0.52 -18.00
C ARG A 277 -3.19 -1.13 -18.96
N ARG A 278 -2.53 -0.31 -19.77
CA ARG A 278 -1.52 -0.79 -20.71
C ARG A 278 -0.29 -1.36 -20.01
N ILE A 279 0.19 -0.71 -18.93
CA ILE A 279 1.27 -1.24 -18.11
C ILE A 279 0.88 -2.60 -17.51
N LEU A 280 -0.33 -2.71 -16.95
CA LEU A 280 -0.83 -3.97 -16.38
C LEU A 280 -0.83 -5.09 -17.43
N GLU A 281 -1.36 -4.86 -18.63
CA GLU A 281 -1.38 -5.85 -19.72
C GLU A 281 0.03 -6.33 -20.10
N ILE A 282 1.02 -5.45 -20.09
CA ILE A 282 2.41 -5.80 -20.36
C ILE A 282 2.97 -6.67 -19.22
N LEU A 283 2.76 -6.28 -17.95
CA LEU A 283 3.23 -7.03 -16.79
C LEU A 283 2.59 -8.42 -16.71
N GLU A 284 1.28 -8.51 -16.97
CA GLU A 284 0.56 -9.80 -17.10
C GLU A 284 1.20 -10.66 -18.21
N GLY A 285 1.43 -10.06 -19.38
CA GLY A 285 2.09 -10.75 -20.48
C GLY A 285 3.48 -11.28 -20.12
N ILE A 286 4.27 -10.52 -19.36
CA ILE A 286 5.60 -10.96 -18.88
C ILE A 286 5.44 -12.13 -17.88
N CYS A 287 4.55 -12.03 -16.90
CA CYS A 287 4.28 -13.09 -15.91
C CYS A 287 3.74 -14.38 -16.57
N GLU A 288 3.06 -14.25 -17.69
CA GLU A 288 2.51 -15.37 -18.46
C GLU A 288 3.47 -15.92 -19.54
N GLY A 289 4.70 -15.39 -19.64
CA GLY A 289 5.70 -15.85 -20.60
C GLY A 289 5.50 -15.32 -22.03
N ARG A 290 4.59 -14.37 -22.25
CA ARG A 290 4.32 -13.72 -23.54
C ARG A 290 5.14 -12.44 -23.75
N GLY A 291 5.84 -11.96 -22.72
CA GLY A 291 6.63 -10.73 -22.77
C GLY A 291 7.77 -10.78 -23.77
N LYS A 292 8.17 -9.61 -24.28
CA LYS A 292 9.27 -9.37 -25.21
C LYS A 292 10.22 -8.33 -24.62
N MET A 293 11.45 -8.28 -25.10
CA MET A 293 12.45 -7.32 -24.59
C MET A 293 12.03 -5.86 -24.83
N GLU A 294 11.36 -5.57 -25.93
CA GLU A 294 10.85 -4.24 -26.30
C GLU A 294 9.76 -3.76 -25.31
N ASP A 295 9.14 -4.68 -24.58
CA ASP A 295 8.13 -4.33 -23.56
C ASP A 295 8.77 -3.57 -22.40
N LEU A 296 10.05 -3.78 -22.10
CA LEU A 296 10.76 -3.06 -21.03
C LEU A 296 10.90 -1.57 -21.36
N ASP A 297 11.30 -1.26 -22.60
CA ASP A 297 11.42 0.12 -23.08
C ASP A 297 10.03 0.80 -23.11
N THR A 298 8.99 0.04 -23.49
CA THR A 298 7.61 0.51 -23.49
C THR A 298 7.12 0.80 -22.07
N LEU A 299 7.45 -0.04 -21.09
CA LEU A 299 7.12 0.20 -19.69
C LEU A 299 7.77 1.48 -19.17
N GLU A 300 9.07 1.68 -19.43
CA GLU A 300 9.80 2.87 -19.01
C GLU A 300 9.16 4.14 -19.60
N MET A 301 8.86 4.15 -20.89
CA MET A 301 8.19 5.27 -21.57
C MET A 301 6.79 5.57 -21.00
N LEU A 302 5.96 4.54 -20.82
CA LEU A 302 4.61 4.70 -20.27
C LEU A 302 4.65 5.20 -18.81
N CYS A 303 5.59 4.70 -18.01
CA CYS A 303 5.77 5.14 -16.64
C CYS A 303 6.10 6.63 -16.55
N GLU A 304 6.99 7.12 -17.41
CA GLU A 304 7.33 8.55 -17.49
C GLU A 304 6.12 9.40 -17.89
N GLN A 305 5.43 9.02 -18.97
CA GLN A 305 4.24 9.75 -19.45
C GLN A 305 3.12 9.81 -18.39
N ILE A 306 2.83 8.69 -17.72
CA ILE A 306 1.79 8.66 -16.70
C ILE A 306 2.17 9.56 -15.51
N ARG A 307 3.44 9.55 -15.09
CA ARG A 307 3.94 10.38 -14.00
C ARG A 307 3.80 11.86 -14.30
N GLU A 308 4.15 12.29 -15.52
CA GLU A 308 4.15 13.69 -15.90
C GLU A 308 2.76 14.24 -16.24
N ASP A 309 1.94 13.46 -16.94
CA ASP A 309 0.70 13.93 -17.53
C ASP A 309 -0.56 13.62 -16.70
N SER A 310 -0.44 12.88 -15.59
CA SER A 310 -1.60 12.57 -14.74
C SER A 310 -1.98 13.76 -13.85
N LEU A 311 -3.31 13.93 -13.68
CA LEU A 311 -3.88 15.06 -12.94
C LEU A 311 -3.59 15.06 -11.44
N CYS A 312 -3.49 13.90 -10.81
CA CYS A 312 -3.37 13.78 -9.36
C CYS A 312 -2.32 12.76 -8.92
N GLY A 313 -2.02 12.75 -7.62
CA GLY A 313 -1.00 11.89 -7.01
C GLY A 313 -1.19 10.41 -7.26
N LEU A 314 -2.45 9.91 -7.43
CA LEU A 314 -2.68 8.50 -7.76
C LEU A 314 -2.02 8.14 -9.10
N GLY A 315 -2.32 8.86 -10.17
CA GLY A 315 -1.71 8.59 -11.47
C GLY A 315 -0.21 8.89 -11.48
N GLN A 316 0.23 9.99 -10.87
CA GLN A 316 1.65 10.37 -10.80
C GLN A 316 2.49 9.34 -10.05
N GLY A 317 1.93 8.71 -9.00
CA GLY A 317 2.61 7.68 -8.20
C GLY A 317 2.44 6.26 -8.72
N ALA A 318 1.43 5.99 -9.54
CA ALA A 318 1.14 4.67 -10.09
C ALA A 318 2.36 3.93 -10.69
N PRO A 319 3.26 4.60 -11.42
CA PRO A 319 4.44 3.95 -12.01
C PRO A 319 5.53 3.55 -11.01
N ASN A 320 5.56 4.09 -9.79
CA ASN A 320 6.70 3.92 -8.87
C ASN A 320 7.07 2.45 -8.58
N PRO A 321 6.13 1.52 -8.31
CA PRO A 321 6.48 0.12 -8.13
C PRO A 321 7.16 -0.48 -9.37
N VAL A 322 6.68 -0.14 -10.57
CA VAL A 322 7.23 -0.65 -11.83
C VAL A 322 8.65 -0.09 -12.07
N VAL A 323 8.82 1.22 -11.93
CA VAL A 323 10.11 1.89 -12.12
C VAL A 323 11.15 1.37 -11.13
N SER A 324 10.79 1.23 -9.85
CA SER A 324 11.73 0.75 -8.83
C SER A 324 12.11 -0.71 -9.03
N THR A 325 11.15 -1.58 -9.40
CA THR A 325 11.43 -2.99 -9.68
C THR A 325 12.23 -3.17 -10.97
N LEU A 326 11.96 -2.40 -12.03
CA LEU A 326 12.78 -2.39 -13.24
C LEU A 326 14.21 -1.92 -12.95
N LYS A 327 14.38 -0.89 -12.15
CA LYS A 327 15.69 -0.35 -11.79
C LYS A 327 16.54 -1.36 -11.00
N HIS A 328 15.95 -1.99 -9.98
CA HIS A 328 16.72 -2.80 -9.02
C HIS A 328 16.68 -4.30 -9.30
N PHE A 329 15.69 -4.79 -10.05
CA PHE A 329 15.45 -6.22 -10.30
C PHE A 329 15.28 -6.52 -11.80
N ARG A 330 15.92 -5.74 -12.68
CA ARG A 330 15.83 -5.90 -14.14
C ARG A 330 16.14 -7.34 -14.59
N SER A 331 17.09 -8.01 -13.94
CA SER A 331 17.44 -9.39 -14.23
C SER A 331 16.27 -10.37 -14.08
N GLU A 332 15.32 -10.10 -13.17
CA GLU A 332 14.12 -10.95 -13.05
C GLU A 332 13.18 -10.77 -14.25
N TYR A 333 12.99 -9.55 -14.72
CA TYR A 333 12.23 -9.27 -15.94
C TYR A 333 12.85 -9.98 -17.15
N GLU A 334 14.17 -9.88 -17.29
CA GLU A 334 14.90 -10.55 -18.38
C GLU A 334 14.79 -12.07 -18.31
N ALA A 335 14.86 -12.67 -17.11
CA ALA A 335 14.65 -14.10 -16.93
C ALA A 335 13.22 -14.53 -17.34
N HIS A 336 12.19 -13.76 -16.97
CA HIS A 336 10.80 -14.02 -17.39
C HIS A 336 10.66 -13.95 -18.93
N ILE A 337 11.32 -12.99 -19.57
CA ILE A 337 11.21 -12.75 -21.01
C ILE A 337 12.07 -13.69 -21.83
N LYS A 338 13.39 -13.77 -21.54
CA LYS A 338 14.37 -14.51 -22.33
C LYS A 338 14.39 -16.01 -22.02
N GLU A 339 14.39 -16.34 -20.70
CA GLU A 339 14.53 -17.70 -20.22
C GLU A 339 13.16 -18.40 -20.04
N LYS A 340 12.07 -17.65 -20.12
CA LYS A 340 10.73 -18.14 -19.80
C LYS A 340 10.68 -18.83 -18.43
N ARG A 341 11.35 -18.24 -17.45
CA ARG A 341 11.54 -18.76 -16.10
C ARG A 341 11.27 -17.68 -15.05
N CYS A 342 10.52 -18.01 -14.02
CA CYS A 342 10.36 -17.16 -12.85
C CYS A 342 11.39 -17.56 -11.78
N PRO A 343 12.40 -16.72 -11.47
CA PRO A 343 13.41 -17.06 -10.46
C PRO A 343 12.83 -17.36 -9.08
N ALA A 344 11.78 -16.63 -8.70
CA ALA A 344 11.05 -16.81 -7.44
C ALA A 344 10.05 -17.97 -7.46
N LYS A 345 9.82 -18.62 -8.59
CA LYS A 345 8.88 -19.74 -8.77
C LYS A 345 7.41 -19.42 -8.44
N VAL A 346 7.03 -18.17 -8.60
CA VAL A 346 5.68 -17.64 -8.31
C VAL A 346 4.78 -17.66 -9.55
N CYS A 347 5.30 -17.23 -10.71
CA CYS A 347 4.52 -17.07 -11.94
C CYS A 347 4.19 -18.43 -12.54
N LYS A 348 2.95 -18.89 -12.38
CA LYS A 348 2.52 -20.25 -12.77
C LYS A 348 2.82 -20.62 -14.22
N ALA A 349 2.76 -19.66 -15.14
CA ALA A 349 3.06 -19.93 -16.56
C ALA A 349 4.54 -20.21 -16.80
N LEU A 350 5.42 -19.81 -15.90
CA LEU A 350 6.89 -19.85 -16.03
C LEU A 350 7.56 -20.84 -15.08
N ILE A 351 6.79 -21.68 -14.41
CA ILE A 351 7.31 -22.77 -13.58
C ILE A 351 7.09 -24.11 -14.25
N ARG A 352 7.97 -25.06 -13.93
CA ARG A 352 7.84 -26.46 -14.36
C ARG A 352 7.96 -27.37 -13.14
N TYR A 353 7.13 -28.38 -13.08
CA TYR A 353 7.27 -29.45 -12.09
C TYR A 353 8.15 -30.54 -12.69
N GLU A 354 9.14 -30.96 -11.94
CA GLU A 354 10.06 -32.02 -12.32
C GLU A 354 10.14 -33.09 -11.25
N ILE A 355 10.26 -34.34 -11.65
CA ILE A 355 10.41 -35.47 -10.74
C ILE A 355 11.90 -35.83 -10.67
N ILE A 356 12.47 -35.73 -9.46
CA ILE A 356 13.89 -36.02 -9.22
C ILE A 356 14.12 -37.53 -9.35
N ASP A 357 14.99 -37.89 -10.31
CA ASP A 357 15.44 -39.27 -10.45
C ASP A 357 16.23 -39.74 -9.20
N GLY A 358 16.09 -41.00 -8.85
CA GLY A 358 16.69 -41.56 -7.64
C GLY A 358 15.96 -41.23 -6.33
N THR A 359 15.12 -40.19 -6.29
CA THR A 359 14.24 -39.87 -5.15
C THR A 359 12.83 -40.45 -5.36
N CYS A 360 12.41 -40.52 -6.61
CA CYS A 360 11.11 -41.10 -6.98
C CYS A 360 11.13 -42.63 -6.82
N THR A 361 10.22 -43.15 -6.01
CA THR A 361 10.08 -44.61 -5.78
C THR A 361 9.14 -45.30 -6.78
N GLY A 362 8.54 -44.58 -7.71
CA GLY A 362 7.57 -45.11 -8.65
C GLY A 362 6.26 -45.60 -7.99
N CYS A 363 5.84 -44.93 -6.91
CA CYS A 363 4.63 -45.31 -6.16
C CYS A 363 3.31 -45.02 -6.88
N THR A 364 3.33 -44.29 -7.99
CA THR A 364 2.20 -43.91 -8.86
C THR A 364 1.18 -42.94 -8.25
N VAL A 365 1.35 -42.46 -7.02
CA VAL A 365 0.39 -41.59 -6.35
C VAL A 365 0.19 -40.28 -7.11
N CYS A 366 1.27 -39.61 -7.53
CA CYS A 366 1.21 -38.37 -8.31
C CYS A 366 0.49 -38.54 -9.66
N ALA A 367 0.76 -39.65 -10.39
CA ALA A 367 0.10 -39.93 -11.66
C ALA A 367 -1.41 -40.13 -11.50
N ARG A 368 -1.83 -40.88 -10.48
CA ARG A 368 -3.26 -41.14 -10.19
C ARG A 368 -4.06 -39.92 -9.76
N ASN A 369 -3.37 -38.93 -9.16
CA ASN A 369 -3.99 -37.67 -8.71
C ASN A 369 -3.81 -36.53 -9.72
N CYS A 370 -3.17 -36.75 -10.86
CA CYS A 370 -3.02 -35.74 -11.89
C CYS A 370 -4.34 -35.49 -12.63
N PRO A 371 -4.95 -34.30 -12.55
CA PRO A 371 -6.28 -34.05 -13.14
C PRO A 371 -6.28 -34.08 -14.67
N VAL A 372 -5.10 -33.94 -15.29
CA VAL A 372 -4.93 -33.88 -16.75
C VAL A 372 -4.08 -35.04 -17.29
N ASN A 373 -3.74 -36.02 -16.45
CA ASN A 373 -2.92 -37.18 -16.80
C ASN A 373 -1.55 -36.81 -17.42
N ALA A 374 -0.95 -35.71 -16.96
CA ALA A 374 0.35 -35.23 -17.44
C ALA A 374 1.53 -36.05 -16.90
N ILE A 375 1.31 -37.05 -16.05
CA ILE A 375 2.38 -37.81 -15.38
C ILE A 375 2.34 -39.26 -15.83
N SER A 376 3.41 -39.73 -16.43
CA SER A 376 3.58 -41.10 -16.91
C SER A 376 4.76 -41.82 -16.25
N GLY A 377 4.75 -43.12 -16.22
CA GLY A 377 5.80 -43.98 -15.67
C GLY A 377 5.26 -45.31 -15.17
N GLU A 378 6.14 -46.30 -15.09
CA GLU A 378 5.80 -47.63 -14.59
C GLU A 378 6.00 -47.71 -13.07
N ARG A 379 5.31 -48.66 -12.43
CA ARG A 379 5.45 -48.94 -11.00
C ARG A 379 6.91 -49.35 -10.68
N ARG A 380 7.49 -48.70 -9.65
CA ARG A 380 8.90 -48.84 -9.21
C ARG A 380 9.94 -48.26 -10.17
N GLN A 381 9.51 -47.42 -11.12
CA GLN A 381 10.38 -46.62 -11.96
C GLN A 381 10.10 -45.12 -11.74
N THR A 382 11.08 -44.27 -12.03
CA THR A 382 10.90 -42.82 -11.99
C THR A 382 9.82 -42.40 -12.98
N HIS A 383 8.85 -41.60 -12.49
CA HIS A 383 7.81 -41.02 -13.35
C HIS A 383 8.33 -39.73 -14.01
N VAL A 384 7.68 -39.32 -15.09
CA VAL A 384 8.00 -38.09 -15.84
C VAL A 384 6.74 -37.26 -15.96
N ILE A 385 6.90 -35.95 -15.84
CA ILE A 385 5.82 -34.98 -16.07
C ILE A 385 5.98 -34.40 -17.47
N ASP A 386 4.92 -34.52 -18.29
CA ASP A 386 4.86 -33.87 -19.59
C ASP A 386 4.56 -32.36 -19.39
N PRO A 387 5.50 -31.45 -19.72
CA PRO A 387 5.34 -30.03 -19.49
C PRO A 387 4.26 -29.38 -20.39
N ASP A 388 3.96 -30.00 -21.54
CA ASP A 388 2.98 -29.45 -22.49
C ASP A 388 1.52 -29.82 -22.10
N VAL A 389 1.35 -30.94 -21.39
CA VAL A 389 0.05 -31.35 -20.84
C VAL A 389 -0.18 -30.80 -19.43
N CYS A 390 0.90 -30.54 -18.69
CA CYS A 390 0.84 -30.10 -17.28
C CYS A 390 0.20 -28.74 -17.11
N VAL A 391 -0.91 -28.65 -16.38
CA VAL A 391 -1.60 -27.38 -16.02
C VAL A 391 -1.02 -26.68 -14.79
N ARG A 392 0.10 -27.16 -14.27
CA ARG A 392 0.86 -26.56 -13.16
C ARG A 392 0.03 -26.36 -11.87
N CYS A 393 -0.88 -27.27 -11.56
CA CYS A 393 -1.77 -27.17 -10.39
C CYS A 393 -1.08 -27.51 -9.05
N GLY A 394 0.09 -28.13 -9.05
CA GLY A 394 0.85 -28.47 -7.83
C GLY A 394 0.38 -29.71 -7.06
N ILE A 395 -0.73 -30.34 -7.42
CA ILE A 395 -1.29 -31.51 -6.72
C ILE A 395 -0.24 -32.64 -6.58
N CYS A 396 0.51 -32.89 -7.64
CA CYS A 396 1.53 -33.95 -7.65
C CYS A 396 2.58 -33.75 -6.54
N MET A 397 3.01 -32.52 -6.30
CA MET A 397 3.97 -32.17 -5.26
C MET A 397 3.35 -32.33 -3.86
N GLN A 398 2.10 -31.93 -3.66
CA GLN A 398 1.39 -32.06 -2.38
C GLN A 398 1.17 -33.53 -1.97
N VAL A 399 0.93 -34.44 -2.92
CA VAL A 399 0.66 -35.86 -2.64
C VAL A 399 1.91 -36.73 -2.65
N CYS A 400 3.10 -36.15 -2.90
CA CYS A 400 4.36 -36.90 -2.94
C CYS A 400 4.94 -37.10 -1.54
N ASN A 401 4.77 -38.28 -0.96
CA ASN A 401 5.31 -38.62 0.36
C ASN A 401 6.85 -38.71 0.41
N PHE A 402 7.51 -38.64 -0.75
CA PHE A 402 8.98 -38.80 -0.88
C PHE A 402 9.68 -37.47 -1.20
N ASN A 403 8.94 -36.36 -1.28
CA ASN A 403 9.47 -35.06 -1.70
C ASN A 403 10.28 -35.12 -3.01
N ALA A 404 9.89 -36.03 -3.91
CA ALA A 404 10.58 -36.28 -5.17
C ALA A 404 10.17 -35.30 -6.30
N ILE A 405 9.30 -34.31 -6.03
CA ILE A 405 8.81 -33.36 -7.04
C ILE A 405 9.25 -31.96 -6.63
N VAL A 406 9.91 -31.27 -7.54
CA VAL A 406 10.42 -29.90 -7.37
C VAL A 406 9.82 -28.97 -8.41
N ILE A 407 9.89 -27.68 -8.11
CA ILE A 407 9.57 -26.60 -9.04
C ILE A 407 10.89 -26.05 -9.61
N ASN A 408 10.97 -25.96 -10.93
CA ASN A 408 12.05 -25.33 -11.68
C ASN A 408 11.52 -24.14 -12.48
#